data_3d35ca74f678ea7aee5164202da35418
#
_entry.id   3d35ca74f678ea7aee5164202da35418
#
_cell.length_a   1.000
_cell.length_b   1.000
_cell.length_c   1.000
_cell.angle_alpha   90.00
_cell.angle_beta   90.00
_cell.angle_gamma   90.00
#
_symmetry.space_group_name_H-M   'P 1'
#
loop_
_entity.id
_entity.type
_entity.pdbx_description
1 polymer ?
#
loop_
_entity_poly.entity_id
_entity_poly.type
_entity_poly.pdbx_seq_one_letter_code
_entity_poly.pdbx_strand_id
1 'polypeptide(L)'
;MRPILPALLVLGTPALAYPVTVRSCDREVTFEAAPEAAVSNDVNLTEMMLVLGLTDHMIGYTGISGWNKLDAEMRAGVDELPELSEKYPSKEVLLGAGTDFFFAGWNYGMKVGGEVTPETLGAFDIAVYELTESCTHVMDKPKASMEDLYADLLALGTIFGVPERAEELVAGYRAELDAMLADLAPLETAPRVFVYDSGEDSPFTAGRYAMPTALIEAAGGTNVMDDFEKSWATVGWEAVIEADPEVIVIVNYGDVTAEQKRAFMMENPAFADISAVENDRFVTLEYVEATPGPRNIDAVATLAEAFRAE
;
A
#
# COMPACT_ATOMS: atom_id res chain seq x y z
N MET A 1 1.58 14.70 64.04
CA MET A 1 0.85 14.54 62.77
C MET A 1 1.89 14.17 61.69
N ARG A 2 1.88 12.93 61.22
CA ARG A 2 2.77 12.50 60.12
C ARG A 2 2.00 12.69 58.81
N PRO A 3 2.58 13.28 57.74
CA PRO A 3 1.92 13.40 56.46
C PRO A 3 1.88 12.01 55.78
N ILE A 4 0.67 11.60 55.36
CA ILE A 4 0.49 10.43 54.50
C ILE A 4 0.75 10.91 53.07
N LEU A 5 1.84 10.45 52.45
CA LEU A 5 2.07 10.60 51.02
C LEU A 5 1.13 9.66 50.26
N PRO A 6 0.39 10.15 49.23
CA PRO A 6 -0.37 9.26 48.35
C PRO A 6 0.60 8.46 47.47
N ALA A 7 0.49 7.14 47.51
CA ALA A 7 1.15 6.27 46.55
C ALA A 7 0.52 6.47 45.18
N LEU A 8 1.31 6.95 44.22
CA LEU A 8 0.92 6.99 42.81
C LEU A 8 0.94 5.55 42.27
N LEU A 9 -0.25 4.98 42.05
CA LEU A 9 -0.37 3.72 41.28
C LEU A 9 -0.03 4.04 39.83
N VAL A 10 1.13 3.62 39.39
CA VAL A 10 1.44 3.57 37.93
C VAL A 10 0.73 2.33 37.39
N LEU A 11 -0.39 2.53 36.73
CA LEU A 11 -1.04 1.50 35.92
C LEU A 11 -0.12 1.26 34.72
N GLY A 12 0.73 0.25 34.79
CA GLY A 12 1.49 -0.24 33.65
C GLY A 12 0.49 -0.82 32.63
N THR A 13 0.54 -0.35 31.38
CA THR A 13 -0.10 -1.03 30.26
C THR A 13 0.37 -2.48 30.24
N PRO A 14 -0.51 -3.47 30.06
CA PRO A 14 -0.07 -4.86 29.92
C PRO A 14 0.84 -4.96 28.68
N ALA A 15 2.09 -5.31 28.89
CA ALA A 15 2.97 -5.68 27.79
C ALA A 15 2.37 -6.92 27.12
N LEU A 16 2.28 -6.91 25.78
CA LEU A 16 1.83 -8.07 25.01
C LEU A 16 2.73 -9.25 25.37
N ALA A 17 2.13 -10.37 25.77
CA ALA A 17 2.90 -11.54 26.15
C ALA A 17 3.24 -12.36 24.91
N TYR A 18 4.51 -12.46 24.54
CA TYR A 18 5.00 -13.40 23.54
C TYR A 18 4.94 -14.86 24.05
N PRO A 19 4.83 -15.87 23.19
CA PRO A 19 4.80 -15.77 21.72
C PRO A 19 3.48 -15.24 21.17
N VAL A 20 3.54 -14.57 20.00
CA VAL A 20 2.38 -14.15 19.23
C VAL A 20 2.37 -14.85 17.88
N THR A 21 1.18 -15.15 17.37
CA THR A 21 1.03 -15.76 16.04
C THR A 21 0.14 -14.90 15.18
N VAL A 22 0.57 -14.58 13.97
CA VAL A 22 -0.19 -13.84 12.96
C VAL A 22 -0.35 -14.66 11.70
N ARG A 23 -1.41 -14.39 10.96
CA ARG A 23 -1.58 -14.94 9.61
C ARG A 23 -0.83 -14.06 8.61
N SER A 24 -0.03 -14.67 7.74
CA SER A 24 0.70 -14.05 6.64
C SER A 24 0.38 -14.84 5.38
N CYS A 25 -0.46 -14.30 4.50
CA CYS A 25 -1.07 -15.01 3.38
C CYS A 25 -1.73 -16.34 3.79
N ASP A 26 -1.21 -17.47 3.32
CA ASP A 26 -1.71 -18.82 3.64
C ASP A 26 -0.96 -19.49 4.81
N ARG A 27 -0.01 -18.76 5.44
CA ARG A 27 0.84 -19.25 6.53
C ARG A 27 0.46 -18.65 7.88
N GLU A 28 0.72 -19.39 8.96
CA GLU A 28 0.81 -18.86 10.32
C GLU A 28 2.27 -18.64 10.67
N VAL A 29 2.61 -17.44 11.17
CA VAL A 29 3.96 -17.06 11.57
C VAL A 29 3.95 -16.72 13.05
N THR A 30 4.78 -17.42 13.83
CA THR A 30 4.90 -17.21 15.28
C THR A 30 6.17 -16.46 15.59
N PHE A 31 6.04 -15.44 16.43
CA PHE A 31 7.14 -14.61 16.94
C PHE A 31 7.30 -14.86 18.43
N GLU A 32 8.49 -15.28 18.85
CA GLU A 32 8.85 -15.51 20.25
C GLU A 32 9.19 -14.21 20.99
N ALA A 33 9.51 -13.15 20.24
CA ALA A 33 9.76 -11.78 20.69
C ALA A 33 9.49 -10.81 19.54
N ALA A 34 9.41 -9.50 19.84
CA ALA A 34 9.39 -8.47 18.80
C ALA A 34 10.71 -8.49 18.00
N PRO A 35 10.66 -8.37 16.67
CA PRO A 35 11.89 -8.23 15.87
C PRO A 35 12.68 -6.98 16.26
N GLU A 36 14.02 -7.07 16.20
CA GLU A 36 14.93 -5.97 16.56
C GLU A 36 15.74 -5.45 15.37
N ALA A 37 15.70 -6.17 14.23
CA ALA A 37 16.45 -5.84 13.03
C ALA A 37 15.56 -5.93 11.75
N ALA A 38 14.45 -5.19 11.78
CA ALA A 38 13.46 -5.22 10.71
C ALA A 38 13.92 -4.44 9.48
N VAL A 39 13.58 -4.98 8.31
CA VAL A 39 13.71 -4.33 7.01
C VAL A 39 12.34 -4.34 6.33
N SER A 40 11.93 -3.21 5.76
CA SER A 40 10.75 -3.10 4.90
C SER A 40 11.15 -2.93 3.44
N ASN A 41 10.33 -3.41 2.52
CA ASN A 41 10.53 -3.16 1.10
C ASN A 41 9.43 -2.27 0.56
N ASP A 42 9.84 -1.28 -0.27
CA ASP A 42 8.98 -0.28 -0.88
C ASP A 42 8.49 0.83 0.07
N VAL A 43 8.08 1.94 -0.51
CA VAL A 43 7.74 3.17 0.23
C VAL A 43 6.49 2.99 1.11
N ASN A 44 5.46 2.36 0.58
CA ASN A 44 4.19 2.16 1.26
C ASN A 44 4.29 1.19 2.45
N LEU A 45 5.08 0.11 2.34
CA LEU A 45 5.32 -0.80 3.45
C LEU A 45 6.19 -0.15 4.52
N THR A 46 7.18 0.63 4.10
CA THR A 46 8.01 1.41 5.01
C THR A 46 7.15 2.41 5.79
N GLU A 47 6.23 3.11 5.14
CA GLU A 47 5.33 4.07 5.78
C GLU A 47 4.42 3.40 6.82
N MET A 48 3.94 2.18 6.59
CA MET A 48 3.18 1.42 7.60
C MET A 48 3.98 1.19 8.88
N MET A 49 5.29 0.90 8.76
CA MET A 49 6.18 0.76 9.91
C MET A 49 6.36 2.10 10.65
N LEU A 50 6.51 3.21 9.90
CA LEU A 50 6.70 4.54 10.48
C LEU A 50 5.47 5.04 11.24
N VAL A 51 4.26 4.90 10.69
CA VAL A 51 3.02 5.37 11.36
C VAL A 51 2.71 4.57 12.62
N LEU A 52 3.16 3.32 12.69
CA LEU A 52 3.11 2.50 13.90
C LEU A 52 4.21 2.85 14.92
N GLY A 53 5.16 3.75 14.57
CA GLY A 53 6.25 4.18 15.44
C GLY A 53 7.31 3.11 15.64
N LEU A 54 7.56 2.28 14.62
CA LEU A 54 8.46 1.12 14.69
C LEU A 54 9.90 1.43 14.25
N THR A 55 10.27 2.70 14.08
CA THR A 55 11.59 3.13 13.60
C THR A 55 12.74 2.52 14.43
N ASP A 56 12.58 2.42 15.75
CA ASP A 56 13.59 1.83 16.66
C ASP A 56 13.82 0.33 16.42
N HIS A 57 12.89 -0.36 15.76
CA HIS A 57 13.00 -1.76 15.35
C HIS A 57 13.59 -1.94 13.96
N MET A 58 13.71 -0.86 13.17
CA MET A 58 14.15 -0.91 11.78
C MET A 58 15.67 -0.68 11.68
N ILE A 59 16.32 -1.50 10.87
CA ILE A 59 17.74 -1.32 10.49
C ILE A 59 17.91 -0.76 9.08
N GLY A 60 16.82 -0.59 8.35
CA GLY A 60 16.81 -0.02 7.02
C GLY A 60 15.58 -0.40 6.20
N TYR A 61 15.60 0.04 4.96
CA TYR A 61 14.57 -0.25 3.98
C TYR A 61 15.18 -0.56 2.60
N THR A 62 14.36 -1.01 1.65
CA THR A 62 14.79 -1.35 0.27
C THR A 62 13.75 -0.93 -0.75
N GLY A 63 14.16 -0.78 -2.03
CA GLY A 63 13.25 -0.71 -3.17
C GLY A 63 12.57 0.63 -3.39
N ILE A 64 13.15 1.74 -2.96
CA ILE A 64 12.53 3.07 -3.05
C ILE A 64 13.23 3.98 -4.06
N SER A 65 14.51 4.34 -3.85
CA SER A 65 15.19 5.35 -4.67
C SER A 65 15.38 4.92 -6.12
N GLY A 66 15.62 3.64 -6.37
CA GLY A 66 15.81 3.09 -7.72
C GLY A 66 14.55 3.10 -8.60
N TRP A 67 13.40 3.49 -8.04
CA TRP A 67 12.13 3.67 -8.73
C TRP A 67 11.60 5.11 -8.65
N ASN A 68 12.38 6.01 -8.03
CA ASN A 68 12.02 7.42 -7.80
C ASN A 68 10.64 7.59 -7.14
N LYS A 69 10.40 6.86 -6.05
CA LYS A 69 9.12 6.82 -5.33
C LYS A 69 9.06 7.73 -4.10
N LEU A 70 10.18 8.34 -3.67
CA LEU A 70 10.24 9.19 -2.49
C LEU A 70 9.68 10.58 -2.77
N ASP A 71 8.61 10.92 -2.09
CA ASP A 71 8.19 12.31 -1.91
C ASP A 71 8.95 13.00 -0.74
N ALA A 72 8.64 14.27 -0.50
CA ALA A 72 9.34 15.05 0.52
C ALA A 72 9.05 14.58 1.95
N GLU A 73 7.84 14.11 2.22
CA GLU A 73 7.40 13.65 3.52
C GLU A 73 8.02 12.30 3.88
N MET A 74 7.96 11.34 2.96
CA MET A 74 8.62 10.05 3.14
C MET A 74 10.13 10.20 3.30
N ARG A 75 10.75 11.11 2.54
CA ARG A 75 12.18 11.39 2.68
C ARG A 75 12.54 11.82 4.09
N ALA A 76 11.73 12.71 4.69
CA ALA A 76 11.94 13.13 6.07
C ALA A 76 11.72 11.99 7.09
N GLY A 77 10.74 11.11 6.82
CA GLY A 77 10.44 9.95 7.68
C GLY A 77 11.53 8.89 7.73
N VAL A 78 12.30 8.73 6.65
CA VAL A 78 13.36 7.72 6.53
C VAL A 78 14.79 8.28 6.64
N ASP A 79 14.96 9.58 6.93
CA ASP A 79 16.26 10.28 6.90
C ASP A 79 17.34 9.64 7.79
N GLU A 80 16.94 9.00 8.89
CA GLU A 80 17.84 8.29 9.81
C GLU A 80 18.04 6.79 9.46
N LEU A 81 17.29 6.26 8.48
CA LEU A 81 17.35 4.85 8.10
C LEU A 81 18.15 4.68 6.79
N PRO A 82 19.10 3.73 6.72
CA PRO A 82 19.82 3.45 5.48
C PRO A 82 18.92 2.73 4.47
N GLU A 83 18.99 3.14 3.20
CA GLU A 83 18.49 2.33 2.11
C GLU A 83 19.50 1.23 1.79
N LEU A 84 19.15 -0.02 2.10
CA LEU A 84 20.05 -1.18 1.95
C LEU A 84 20.15 -1.64 0.49
N SER A 85 19.14 -1.35 -0.32
CA SER A 85 19.11 -1.61 -1.76
C SER A 85 18.15 -0.63 -2.43
N GLU A 86 18.61 0.04 -3.50
CA GLU A 86 17.79 0.97 -4.29
C GLU A 86 16.58 0.30 -4.96
N LYS A 87 16.71 -1.00 -5.27
CA LYS A 87 15.67 -1.85 -5.83
C LYS A 87 15.39 -3.01 -4.89
N TYR A 88 14.64 -4.01 -5.34
CA TYR A 88 14.36 -5.21 -4.55
C TYR A 88 15.66 -5.85 -4.07
N PRO A 89 15.73 -6.23 -2.78
CA PRO A 89 16.96 -6.75 -2.23
C PRO A 89 17.26 -8.15 -2.74
N SER A 90 18.54 -8.51 -2.78
CA SER A 90 18.93 -9.90 -2.81
C SER A 90 18.95 -10.50 -1.40
N LYS A 91 18.96 -11.81 -1.31
CA LYS A 91 19.09 -12.51 -0.03
C LYS A 91 20.39 -12.12 0.70
N GLU A 92 21.48 -11.94 -0.02
CA GLU A 92 22.76 -11.54 0.54
C GLU A 92 22.74 -10.15 1.18
N VAL A 93 21.95 -9.21 0.63
CA VAL A 93 21.75 -7.88 1.21
C VAL A 93 21.09 -8.00 2.58
N LEU A 94 19.99 -8.76 2.67
CA LEU A 94 19.27 -8.97 3.93
C LEU A 94 20.12 -9.70 4.97
N LEU A 95 20.82 -10.76 4.58
CA LEU A 95 21.73 -11.50 5.47
C LEU A 95 22.91 -10.63 5.92
N GLY A 96 23.51 -9.87 4.99
CA GLY A 96 24.64 -8.99 5.29
C GLY A 96 24.29 -7.84 6.22
N ALA A 97 23.03 -7.38 6.23
CA ALA A 97 22.52 -6.38 7.15
C ALA A 97 22.21 -6.96 8.55
N GLY A 98 22.13 -8.28 8.71
CA GLY A 98 21.74 -8.93 9.95
C GLY A 98 20.23 -8.85 10.22
N THR A 99 19.42 -8.84 9.17
CA THR A 99 17.96 -8.78 9.24
C THR A 99 17.39 -9.98 9.99
N ASP A 100 16.44 -9.76 10.90
CA ASP A 100 15.65 -10.79 11.59
C ASP A 100 14.20 -10.84 11.13
N PHE A 101 13.73 -9.73 10.51
CA PHE A 101 12.35 -9.59 10.00
C PHE A 101 12.34 -8.84 8.67
N PHE A 102 11.60 -9.35 7.71
CA PHE A 102 11.39 -8.70 6.42
C PHE A 102 9.90 -8.50 6.14
N PHE A 103 9.49 -7.23 6.05
CA PHE A 103 8.15 -6.86 5.59
C PHE A 103 8.18 -6.56 4.11
N ALA A 104 7.58 -7.46 3.32
CA ALA A 104 7.58 -7.39 1.87
C ALA A 104 6.29 -8.01 1.31
N GLY A 105 6.06 -7.86 0.02
CA GLY A 105 4.95 -8.49 -0.67
C GLY A 105 5.39 -9.20 -1.94
N TRP A 106 4.52 -10.01 -2.48
CA TRP A 106 4.70 -10.63 -3.79
C TRP A 106 4.60 -9.55 -4.86
N ASN A 107 5.68 -9.35 -5.62
CA ASN A 107 5.97 -8.20 -6.48
C ASN A 107 6.21 -6.86 -5.74
N TYR A 108 6.35 -6.92 -4.42
CA TYR A 108 6.83 -5.83 -3.56
C TYR A 108 8.03 -6.33 -2.73
N GLY A 109 9.13 -6.64 -3.40
CA GLY A 109 10.36 -7.17 -2.78
C GLY A 109 10.55 -8.68 -2.93
N MET A 110 9.48 -9.43 -3.16
CA MET A 110 9.50 -10.89 -3.39
C MET A 110 8.91 -11.26 -4.74
N LYS A 111 9.29 -12.44 -5.25
CA LYS A 111 8.69 -13.05 -6.45
C LYS A 111 8.44 -14.53 -6.23
N VAL A 112 7.34 -15.05 -6.76
CA VAL A 112 7.07 -16.48 -6.75
C VAL A 112 8.18 -17.24 -7.49
N GLY A 113 8.81 -18.20 -6.81
CA GLY A 113 9.96 -18.93 -7.33
C GLY A 113 11.28 -18.15 -7.35
N GLY A 114 11.32 -16.95 -6.75
CA GLY A 114 12.52 -16.13 -6.62
C GLY A 114 13.45 -16.57 -5.48
N GLU A 115 14.52 -15.83 -5.29
CA GLU A 115 15.53 -16.09 -4.24
C GLU A 115 15.12 -15.49 -2.88
N VAL A 116 14.26 -14.46 -2.87
CA VAL A 116 13.75 -13.81 -1.67
C VAL A 116 12.29 -14.21 -1.51
N THR A 117 12.06 -15.16 -0.61
CA THR A 117 10.73 -15.69 -0.28
C THR A 117 10.69 -16.06 1.21
N PRO A 118 9.51 -16.23 1.82
CA PRO A 118 9.41 -16.68 3.21
C PRO A 118 10.16 -17.98 3.50
N GLU A 119 10.12 -18.94 2.57
CA GLU A 119 10.81 -20.23 2.71
C GLU A 119 12.34 -20.06 2.67
N THR A 120 12.85 -19.30 1.69
CA THR A 120 14.30 -19.13 1.51
C THR A 120 14.94 -18.29 2.60
N LEU A 121 14.22 -17.29 3.14
CA LEU A 121 14.67 -16.44 4.24
C LEU A 121 14.54 -17.13 5.61
N GLY A 122 13.47 -17.91 5.80
CA GLY A 122 13.27 -18.71 7.02
C GLY A 122 14.38 -19.74 7.28
N ALA A 123 15.08 -20.21 6.23
CA ALA A 123 16.25 -21.07 6.38
C ALA A 123 17.45 -20.35 7.07
N PHE A 124 17.38 -19.04 7.25
CA PHE A 124 18.39 -18.18 7.89
C PHE A 124 17.80 -17.42 9.08
N ASP A 125 16.71 -17.91 9.67
CA ASP A 125 16.03 -17.31 10.80
C ASP A 125 15.51 -15.87 10.55
N ILE A 126 15.28 -15.49 9.28
CA ILE A 126 14.63 -14.23 8.93
C ILE A 126 13.13 -14.50 8.78
N ALA A 127 12.33 -13.98 9.71
CA ALA A 127 10.88 -14.04 9.63
C ALA A 127 10.36 -13.12 8.53
N VAL A 128 9.31 -13.54 7.81
CA VAL A 128 8.67 -12.72 6.75
C VAL A 128 7.21 -12.55 7.05
N TYR A 129 6.76 -11.29 7.08
CA TYR A 129 5.36 -10.93 6.99
C TYR A 129 5.06 -10.43 5.56
N GLU A 130 4.03 -11.01 4.95
CA GLU A 130 3.66 -10.76 3.56
C GLU A 130 2.53 -9.73 3.49
N LEU A 131 2.70 -8.68 2.67
CA LEU A 131 1.67 -7.69 2.38
C LEU A 131 0.37 -8.37 1.93
N THR A 132 -0.72 -8.15 2.63
CA THR A 132 -2.00 -8.87 2.45
C THR A 132 -2.59 -8.73 1.05
N GLU A 133 -2.52 -7.54 0.43
CA GLU A 133 -2.98 -7.32 -0.95
C GLU A 133 -2.28 -8.26 -1.92
N SER A 134 -0.98 -8.46 -1.75
CA SER A 134 -0.14 -9.26 -2.63
C SER A 134 -0.36 -10.78 -2.53
N CYS A 135 -1.10 -11.24 -1.52
CA CYS A 135 -1.36 -12.67 -1.29
C CYS A 135 -2.07 -13.38 -2.45
N THR A 136 -2.72 -12.63 -3.34
CA THR A 136 -3.34 -13.17 -4.56
C THR A 136 -2.38 -13.94 -5.46
N HIS A 137 -1.06 -13.72 -5.31
CA HIS A 137 -0.03 -14.43 -6.08
C HIS A 137 0.26 -15.85 -5.58
N VAL A 138 -0.17 -16.17 -4.35
CA VAL A 138 0.12 -17.47 -3.69
C VAL A 138 -1.11 -18.17 -3.12
N MET A 139 -2.26 -17.48 -3.06
CA MET A 139 -3.51 -18.04 -2.59
C MET A 139 -4.72 -17.40 -3.29
N ASP A 140 -5.86 -18.07 -3.26
CA ASP A 140 -7.11 -17.50 -3.74
C ASP A 140 -7.55 -16.32 -2.83
N LYS A 141 -7.88 -15.20 -3.46
CA LYS A 141 -8.33 -13.98 -2.80
C LYS A 141 -9.53 -13.40 -3.57
N PRO A 142 -10.59 -12.91 -2.89
CA PRO A 142 -11.78 -12.43 -3.59
C PRO A 142 -11.50 -11.18 -4.42
N LYS A 143 -10.92 -10.16 -3.82
CA LYS A 143 -10.40 -8.93 -4.45
C LYS A 143 -9.62 -8.11 -3.43
N ALA A 144 -8.99 -7.02 -3.88
CA ALA A 144 -8.39 -6.02 -2.99
C ALA A 144 -9.49 -5.26 -2.22
N SER A 145 -9.17 -4.85 -1.00
CA SER A 145 -10.06 -4.07 -0.15
C SER A 145 -9.27 -3.21 0.84
N MET A 146 -9.89 -2.17 1.38
CA MET A 146 -9.30 -1.37 2.47
C MET A 146 -9.02 -2.22 3.72
N GLU A 147 -9.75 -3.33 3.89
CA GLU A 147 -9.49 -4.29 4.98
C GLU A 147 -8.12 -4.96 4.88
N ASP A 148 -7.53 -5.05 3.69
CA ASP A 148 -6.17 -5.58 3.52
C ASP A 148 -5.14 -4.68 4.21
N LEU A 149 -5.23 -3.35 4.03
CA LEU A 149 -4.42 -2.37 4.74
C LEU A 149 -4.60 -2.46 6.25
N TYR A 150 -5.86 -2.53 6.70
CA TYR A 150 -6.14 -2.59 8.14
C TYR A 150 -5.62 -3.89 8.77
N ALA A 151 -5.72 -5.00 8.05
CA ALA A 151 -5.16 -6.28 8.49
C ALA A 151 -3.64 -6.22 8.65
N ASP A 152 -2.93 -5.58 7.70
CA ASP A 152 -1.48 -5.42 7.76
C ASP A 152 -1.05 -4.57 8.96
N LEU A 153 -1.71 -3.43 9.20
CA LEU A 153 -1.42 -2.56 10.36
C LEU A 153 -1.63 -3.29 11.69
N LEU A 154 -2.76 -4.03 11.82
CA LEU A 154 -3.06 -4.79 13.05
C LEU A 154 -2.07 -5.95 13.26
N ALA A 155 -1.68 -6.65 12.19
CA ALA A 155 -0.70 -7.72 12.27
C ALA A 155 0.67 -7.19 12.66
N LEU A 156 1.14 -6.09 12.04
CA LEU A 156 2.40 -5.43 12.43
C LEU A 156 2.35 -4.94 13.88
N GLY A 157 1.24 -4.33 14.32
CA GLY A 157 1.05 -3.95 15.71
C GLY A 157 1.18 -5.14 16.69
N THR A 158 0.64 -6.30 16.30
CA THR A 158 0.77 -7.54 17.07
C THR A 158 2.21 -8.06 17.06
N ILE A 159 2.86 -8.11 15.89
CA ILE A 159 4.25 -8.59 15.74
C ILE A 159 5.23 -7.77 16.58
N PHE A 160 5.06 -6.45 16.63
CA PHE A 160 5.98 -5.54 17.32
C PHE A 160 5.53 -5.13 18.73
N GLY A 161 4.44 -5.71 19.25
CA GLY A 161 3.99 -5.49 20.63
C GLY A 161 3.36 -4.13 20.88
N VAL A 162 2.78 -3.51 19.84
CA VAL A 162 2.06 -2.23 19.89
C VAL A 162 0.61 -2.34 19.38
N PRO A 163 -0.16 -3.39 19.82
CA PRO A 163 -1.49 -3.65 19.26
C PRO A 163 -2.49 -2.50 19.51
N GLU A 164 -2.45 -1.86 20.70
CA GLU A 164 -3.35 -0.76 21.03
C GLU A 164 -3.14 0.43 20.08
N ARG A 165 -1.87 0.73 19.73
CA ARG A 165 -1.56 1.78 18.75
C ARG A 165 -2.09 1.44 17.37
N ALA A 166 -1.96 0.19 16.93
CA ALA A 166 -2.48 -0.26 15.65
C ALA A 166 -4.02 -0.21 15.60
N GLU A 167 -4.69 -0.62 16.69
CA GLU A 167 -6.14 -0.56 16.81
C GLU A 167 -6.65 0.90 16.79
N GLU A 168 -6.01 1.81 17.54
CA GLU A 168 -6.33 3.23 17.52
C GLU A 168 -6.15 3.85 16.13
N LEU A 169 -5.05 3.51 15.45
CA LEU A 169 -4.76 4.01 14.09
C LEU A 169 -5.82 3.53 13.09
N VAL A 170 -6.11 2.24 13.08
CA VAL A 170 -7.13 1.66 12.18
C VAL A 170 -8.53 2.22 12.48
N ALA A 171 -8.89 2.37 13.75
CA ALA A 171 -10.15 2.98 14.15
C ALA A 171 -10.23 4.45 13.68
N GLY A 172 -9.13 5.20 13.79
CA GLY A 172 -9.00 6.56 13.28
C GLY A 172 -9.24 6.63 11.77
N TYR A 173 -8.54 5.80 10.98
CA TYR A 173 -8.69 5.74 9.52
C TYR A 173 -10.12 5.40 9.08
N ARG A 174 -10.76 4.42 9.74
CA ARG A 174 -12.16 4.08 9.44
C ARG A 174 -13.10 5.25 9.74
N ALA A 175 -12.94 5.90 10.90
CA ALA A 175 -13.78 7.03 11.28
C ALA A 175 -13.58 8.25 10.36
N GLU A 176 -12.35 8.51 9.95
CA GLU A 176 -12.01 9.57 9.01
C GLU A 176 -12.64 9.34 7.64
N LEU A 177 -12.49 8.12 7.09
CA LEU A 177 -13.10 7.73 5.83
C LEU A 177 -14.63 7.82 5.89
N ASP A 178 -15.26 7.30 6.94
CA ASP A 178 -16.71 7.34 7.12
C ASP A 178 -17.22 8.78 7.22
N ALA A 179 -16.55 9.65 7.97
CA ALA A 179 -16.93 11.05 8.13
C ALA A 179 -16.83 11.81 6.81
N MET A 180 -15.73 11.63 6.09
CA MET A 180 -15.47 12.28 4.81
C MET A 180 -16.51 11.87 3.75
N LEU A 181 -16.80 10.57 3.61
CA LEU A 181 -17.77 10.08 2.65
C LEU A 181 -19.21 10.52 3.02
N ALA A 182 -19.53 10.68 4.31
CA ALA A 182 -20.85 11.12 4.76
C ALA A 182 -21.14 12.59 4.40
N ASP A 183 -20.12 13.43 4.27
CA ASP A 183 -20.26 14.85 3.93
C ASP A 183 -20.40 15.07 2.40
N LEU A 184 -20.17 14.06 1.58
CA LEU A 184 -20.25 14.16 0.12
C LEU A 184 -21.67 13.94 -0.40
N ALA A 185 -22.01 14.65 -1.48
CA ALA A 185 -23.28 14.43 -2.18
C ALA A 185 -23.33 12.99 -2.75
N PRO A 186 -24.48 12.31 -2.72
CA PRO A 186 -24.63 11.01 -3.36
C PRO A 186 -24.31 11.10 -4.88
N LEU A 187 -23.61 10.09 -5.41
CA LEU A 187 -23.45 9.93 -6.85
C LEU A 187 -24.76 9.40 -7.45
N GLU A 188 -25.18 9.96 -8.59
CA GLU A 188 -26.34 9.43 -9.34
C GLU A 188 -26.01 8.08 -9.99
N THR A 189 -24.77 7.96 -10.47
CA THR A 189 -24.21 6.74 -11.07
C THR A 189 -22.75 6.59 -10.64
N ALA A 190 -22.27 5.37 -10.48
CA ALA A 190 -20.86 5.09 -10.24
C ALA A 190 -20.06 5.37 -11.54
N PRO A 191 -19.11 6.32 -11.54
CA PRO A 191 -18.31 6.59 -12.73
C PRO A 191 -17.43 5.39 -13.07
N ARG A 192 -17.24 5.17 -14.40
CA ARG A 192 -16.29 4.20 -14.93
C ARG A 192 -14.89 4.80 -14.87
N VAL A 193 -13.97 4.11 -14.22
CA VAL A 193 -12.63 4.62 -13.93
C VAL A 193 -11.57 3.69 -14.51
N PHE A 194 -10.60 4.25 -15.20
CA PHE A 194 -9.41 3.55 -15.66
C PHE A 194 -8.18 4.00 -14.88
N VAL A 195 -7.31 3.06 -14.48
CA VAL A 195 -6.03 3.38 -13.83
C VAL A 195 -4.92 3.29 -14.86
N TYR A 196 -4.23 4.40 -15.10
CA TYR A 196 -3.07 4.45 -15.97
C TYR A 196 -1.79 4.61 -15.15
N ASP A 197 -1.07 3.51 -15.00
CA ASP A 197 0.22 3.50 -14.31
C ASP A 197 1.36 3.90 -15.25
N SER A 198 1.54 3.17 -16.36
CA SER A 198 2.63 3.38 -17.31
C SER A 198 2.36 2.64 -18.62
N GLY A 199 3.27 2.77 -19.59
CA GLY A 199 3.26 2.03 -20.85
C GLY A 199 2.48 2.72 -21.96
N GLU A 200 3.19 3.28 -22.97
CA GLU A 200 2.58 3.97 -24.12
C GLU A 200 2.06 2.99 -25.17
N ASP A 201 2.80 1.90 -25.47
CA ASP A 201 2.37 0.89 -26.44
C ASP A 201 1.23 0.02 -25.90
N SER A 202 1.26 -0.30 -24.63
CA SER A 202 0.25 -1.09 -23.93
C SER A 202 0.22 -0.66 -22.47
N PRO A 203 -0.92 -0.19 -21.96
CA PRO A 203 -0.98 0.38 -20.61
C PRO A 203 -0.82 -0.70 -19.54
N PHE A 204 -0.01 -0.40 -18.52
CA PHE A 204 0.03 -1.12 -17.28
C PHE A 204 -1.04 -0.53 -16.35
N THR A 205 -1.87 -1.36 -15.77
CA THR A 205 -3.08 -0.95 -15.06
C THR A 205 -3.39 -1.86 -13.87
N ALA A 206 -4.26 -1.37 -12.99
CA ALA A 206 -4.78 -2.10 -11.85
C ALA A 206 -5.97 -2.99 -12.24
N GLY A 207 -5.88 -4.28 -11.96
CA GLY A 207 -7.00 -5.22 -12.06
C GLY A 207 -7.70 -5.40 -10.70
N ARG A 208 -8.52 -6.46 -10.60
CA ARG A 208 -9.36 -6.78 -9.42
C ARG A 208 -8.61 -6.83 -8.09
N TYR A 209 -7.37 -7.29 -8.10
CA TYR A 209 -6.60 -7.57 -6.89
C TYR A 209 -5.61 -6.45 -6.53
N ALA A 210 -5.61 -5.32 -7.25
CA ALA A 210 -4.77 -4.18 -6.94
C ALA A 210 -5.50 -3.14 -6.07
N MET A 211 -4.78 -2.49 -5.18
CA MET A 211 -5.34 -1.49 -4.26
C MET A 211 -6.14 -0.38 -4.95
N PRO A 212 -5.77 0.17 -6.13
CA PRO A 212 -6.57 1.20 -6.78
C PRO A 212 -8.01 0.77 -7.06
N THR A 213 -8.29 -0.52 -7.30
CA THR A 213 -9.66 -1.02 -7.45
C THR A 213 -10.45 -0.86 -6.15
N ALA A 214 -9.83 -1.15 -5.00
CA ALA A 214 -10.45 -0.93 -3.70
C ALA A 214 -10.70 0.55 -3.39
N LEU A 215 -9.74 1.43 -3.76
CA LEU A 215 -9.85 2.89 -3.58
C LEU A 215 -10.99 3.47 -4.42
N ILE A 216 -11.07 3.07 -5.69
CA ILE A 216 -12.14 3.49 -6.61
C ILE A 216 -13.50 3.08 -6.09
N GLU A 217 -13.65 1.84 -5.61
CA GLU A 217 -14.91 1.35 -5.04
C GLU A 217 -15.28 2.07 -3.75
N ALA A 218 -14.32 2.28 -2.85
CA ALA A 218 -14.55 3.05 -1.62
C ALA A 218 -14.98 4.49 -1.90
N ALA A 219 -14.49 5.11 -2.99
CA ALA A 219 -14.88 6.44 -3.45
C ALA A 219 -16.24 6.48 -4.18
N GLY A 220 -16.81 5.31 -4.52
CA GLY A 220 -18.10 5.16 -5.19
C GLY A 220 -18.02 5.00 -6.71
N GLY A 221 -16.83 4.75 -7.29
CA GLY A 221 -16.62 4.46 -8.71
C GLY A 221 -16.57 2.96 -9.01
N THR A 222 -16.32 2.63 -10.28
CA THR A 222 -16.10 1.27 -10.77
C THR A 222 -14.86 1.24 -11.64
N ASN A 223 -13.88 0.39 -11.30
CA ASN A 223 -12.72 0.17 -12.16
C ASN A 223 -13.15 -0.60 -13.40
N VAL A 224 -12.90 -0.06 -14.60
CA VAL A 224 -13.24 -0.71 -15.88
C VAL A 224 -12.46 -2.01 -16.11
N MET A 225 -11.41 -2.27 -15.32
CA MET A 225 -10.60 -3.50 -15.34
C MET A 225 -10.89 -4.43 -14.15
N ASP A 226 -12.03 -4.24 -13.42
CA ASP A 226 -12.39 -5.09 -12.26
C ASP A 226 -12.63 -6.56 -12.63
N ASP A 227 -13.03 -6.85 -13.85
CA ASP A 227 -13.17 -8.23 -14.35
C ASP A 227 -11.83 -8.93 -14.63
N PHE A 228 -10.73 -8.16 -14.62
CA PHE A 228 -9.41 -8.70 -14.86
C PHE A 228 -8.82 -9.27 -13.57
N GLU A 229 -8.80 -10.61 -13.47
CA GLU A 229 -8.37 -11.37 -12.29
C GLU A 229 -6.83 -11.35 -12.14
N LYS A 230 -6.29 -10.14 -12.01
CA LYS A 230 -4.87 -9.85 -11.72
C LYS A 230 -4.77 -8.71 -10.69
N SER A 231 -3.61 -8.56 -10.07
CA SER A 231 -3.26 -7.35 -9.36
C SER A 231 -2.89 -6.28 -10.40
N TRP A 232 -1.64 -6.11 -10.72
CA TRP A 232 -1.20 -5.22 -11.78
C TRP A 232 -0.90 -6.01 -13.06
N ALA A 233 -1.30 -5.49 -14.22
CA ALA A 233 -1.08 -6.15 -15.51
C ALA A 233 -1.13 -5.20 -16.69
N THR A 234 -0.55 -5.65 -17.81
CA THR A 234 -0.63 -4.96 -19.10
C THR A 234 -1.87 -5.40 -19.86
N VAL A 235 -2.62 -4.42 -20.42
CA VAL A 235 -3.77 -4.64 -21.29
C VAL A 235 -3.56 -3.94 -22.65
N GLY A 236 -4.44 -4.16 -23.62
CA GLY A 236 -4.43 -3.41 -24.89
C GLY A 236 -5.22 -2.11 -24.75
N TRP A 237 -4.81 -1.06 -25.46
CA TRP A 237 -5.56 0.20 -25.52
C TRP A 237 -6.97 0.04 -26.07
N GLU A 238 -7.19 -0.95 -26.95
CA GLU A 238 -8.51 -1.27 -27.49
C GLU A 238 -9.52 -1.60 -26.39
N ALA A 239 -9.09 -2.34 -25.36
CA ALA A 239 -9.93 -2.66 -24.21
C ALA A 239 -10.30 -1.41 -23.40
N VAL A 240 -9.37 -0.46 -23.27
CA VAL A 240 -9.61 0.82 -22.58
C VAL A 240 -10.60 1.69 -23.37
N ILE A 241 -10.43 1.77 -24.70
CA ILE A 241 -11.32 2.53 -25.59
C ILE A 241 -12.74 1.93 -25.57
N GLU A 242 -12.85 0.58 -25.62
CA GLU A 242 -14.15 -0.11 -25.57
C GLU A 242 -14.86 0.09 -24.23
N ALA A 243 -14.11 0.13 -23.13
CA ALA A 243 -14.65 0.36 -21.80
C ALA A 243 -15.10 1.80 -21.56
N ASP A 244 -14.64 2.75 -22.37
CA ASP A 244 -14.96 4.17 -22.34
C ASP A 244 -14.99 4.75 -20.91
N PRO A 245 -13.85 4.85 -20.23
CA PRO A 245 -13.80 5.40 -18.87
C PRO A 245 -14.20 6.88 -18.84
N GLU A 246 -14.91 7.27 -17.78
CA GLU A 246 -15.35 8.64 -17.51
C GLU A 246 -14.33 9.42 -16.67
N VAL A 247 -13.41 8.70 -16.00
CA VAL A 247 -12.29 9.26 -15.22
C VAL A 247 -11.06 8.41 -15.46
N ILE A 248 -9.90 9.05 -15.62
CA ILE A 248 -8.61 8.38 -15.68
C ILE A 248 -7.80 8.75 -14.44
N VAL A 249 -7.40 7.76 -13.66
CA VAL A 249 -6.47 7.89 -12.52
C VAL A 249 -5.06 7.64 -13.03
N ILE A 250 -4.20 8.64 -12.94
CA ILE A 250 -2.78 8.53 -13.30
C ILE A 250 -1.97 8.28 -12.02
N VAL A 251 -1.16 7.20 -12.01
CA VAL A 251 -0.20 6.94 -10.92
C VAL A 251 1.10 7.67 -11.22
N ASN A 252 1.47 8.60 -10.34
CA ASN A 252 2.65 9.45 -10.48
C ASN A 252 3.86 8.86 -9.77
N TYR A 253 4.86 8.41 -10.53
CA TYR A 253 6.18 7.98 -10.05
C TYR A 253 7.12 7.76 -11.22
N GLY A 254 8.41 7.53 -10.92
CA GLY A 254 9.43 7.22 -11.91
C GLY A 254 9.88 8.45 -12.70
N ASP A 255 10.36 8.21 -13.92
CA ASP A 255 10.93 9.26 -14.78
C ASP A 255 9.89 9.95 -15.66
N VAL A 256 8.71 9.33 -15.86
CA VAL A 256 7.60 9.90 -16.65
C VAL A 256 6.58 10.48 -15.71
N THR A 257 6.45 11.81 -15.72
CA THR A 257 5.56 12.52 -14.80
C THR A 257 4.08 12.34 -15.15
N ALA A 258 3.19 12.63 -14.18
CA ALA A 258 1.75 12.58 -14.42
C ALA A 258 1.32 13.52 -15.56
N GLU A 259 1.94 14.71 -15.69
CA GLU A 259 1.68 15.65 -16.77
C GLU A 259 2.06 15.07 -18.14
N GLN A 260 3.18 14.36 -18.23
CA GLN A 260 3.61 13.69 -19.46
C GLN A 260 2.66 12.55 -19.83
N LYS A 261 2.24 11.74 -18.85
CA LYS A 261 1.25 10.68 -19.02
C LYS A 261 -0.09 11.23 -19.53
N ARG A 262 -0.56 12.34 -18.91
CA ARG A 262 -1.77 13.02 -19.33
C ARG A 262 -1.62 13.60 -20.74
N ALA A 263 -0.51 14.29 -21.05
CA ALA A 263 -0.24 14.85 -22.39
C ALA A 263 -0.25 13.75 -23.47
N PHE A 264 0.38 12.60 -23.21
CA PHE A 264 0.35 11.45 -24.10
C PHE A 264 -1.09 11.03 -24.45
N MET A 265 -1.99 10.96 -23.48
CA MET A 265 -3.38 10.59 -23.71
C MET A 265 -4.17 11.69 -24.46
N MET A 266 -3.97 12.95 -24.09
CA MET A 266 -4.66 14.09 -24.68
C MET A 266 -4.23 14.36 -26.12
N GLU A 267 -2.98 14.10 -26.48
CA GLU A 267 -2.41 14.38 -27.80
C GLU A 267 -2.60 13.21 -28.79
N ASN A 268 -2.97 12.02 -28.31
CA ASN A 268 -3.15 10.85 -29.16
C ASN A 268 -4.56 10.81 -29.78
N PRO A 269 -4.69 10.97 -31.12
CA PRO A 269 -5.99 10.96 -31.77
C PRO A 269 -6.82 9.68 -31.57
N ALA A 270 -6.17 8.55 -31.25
CA ALA A 270 -6.86 7.29 -31.00
C ALA A 270 -7.67 7.30 -29.69
N PHE A 271 -7.38 8.22 -28.77
CA PHE A 271 -8.05 8.34 -27.47
C PHE A 271 -9.07 9.47 -27.41
N ALA A 272 -9.20 10.27 -28.49
CA ALA A 272 -10.02 11.48 -28.50
C ALA A 272 -11.51 11.23 -28.17
N ASP A 273 -12.02 10.03 -28.48
CA ASP A 273 -13.41 9.64 -28.22
C ASP A 273 -13.62 8.98 -26.84
N ILE A 274 -12.56 8.84 -26.01
CA ILE A 274 -12.69 8.37 -24.63
C ILE A 274 -13.32 9.49 -23.80
N SER A 275 -14.42 9.21 -23.10
CA SER A 275 -15.16 10.21 -22.31
C SER A 275 -14.28 11.01 -21.34
N ALA A 276 -13.34 10.35 -20.65
CA ALA A 276 -12.40 11.02 -19.74
C ALA A 276 -11.43 11.97 -20.46
N VAL A 277 -11.00 11.63 -21.68
CA VAL A 277 -10.11 12.46 -22.51
C VAL A 277 -10.87 13.65 -23.08
N GLU A 278 -12.07 13.42 -23.66
CA GLU A 278 -12.91 14.48 -24.21
C GLU A 278 -13.26 15.55 -23.17
N ASN A 279 -13.54 15.14 -21.92
CA ASN A 279 -13.95 16.01 -20.83
C ASN A 279 -12.81 16.42 -19.89
N ASP A 280 -11.56 16.07 -20.21
CA ASP A 280 -10.37 16.38 -19.40
C ASP A 280 -10.45 15.91 -17.93
N ARG A 281 -11.05 14.72 -17.70
CA ARG A 281 -11.28 14.17 -16.36
C ARG A 281 -10.14 13.23 -15.95
N PHE A 282 -9.06 13.82 -15.48
CA PHE A 282 -7.89 13.13 -14.97
C PHE A 282 -7.68 13.41 -13.48
N VAL A 283 -7.32 12.38 -12.73
CA VAL A 283 -6.94 12.47 -11.32
C VAL A 283 -5.53 11.91 -11.18
N THR A 284 -4.67 12.59 -10.46
CA THR A 284 -3.33 12.09 -10.16
C THR A 284 -3.28 11.57 -8.74
N LEU A 285 -2.79 10.35 -8.56
CA LEU A 285 -2.38 9.80 -7.28
C LEU A 285 -0.87 9.57 -7.29
N GLU A 286 -0.21 9.92 -6.22
CA GLU A 286 1.19 9.53 -6.02
C GLU A 286 1.29 7.99 -5.87
N TYR A 287 2.45 7.43 -6.17
CA TYR A 287 2.65 5.96 -6.05
C TYR A 287 2.23 5.43 -4.68
N VAL A 288 2.61 6.13 -3.61
CA VAL A 288 2.31 5.75 -2.23
C VAL A 288 0.83 5.85 -1.89
N GLU A 289 0.07 6.69 -2.59
CA GLU A 289 -1.39 6.80 -2.49
C GLU A 289 -2.12 5.68 -3.25
N ALA A 290 -1.53 5.21 -4.35
CA ALA A 290 -2.10 4.18 -5.22
C ALA A 290 -1.75 2.74 -4.81
N THR A 291 -0.82 2.55 -3.88
CA THR A 291 -0.39 1.24 -3.37
C THR A 291 -0.87 1.03 -1.94
N PRO A 292 -0.98 -0.24 -1.44
CA PRO A 292 -1.47 -0.47 -0.08
C PRO A 292 -0.67 0.28 0.97
N GLY A 293 -1.27 1.25 1.65
CA GLY A 293 -0.57 2.08 2.63
C GLY A 293 -1.46 3.09 3.34
N PRO A 294 -0.93 3.79 4.36
CA PRO A 294 -1.68 4.76 5.16
C PRO A 294 -2.37 5.86 4.36
N ARG A 295 -1.75 6.31 3.24
CA ARG A 295 -2.30 7.37 2.38
C ARG A 295 -3.47 6.94 1.50
N ASN A 296 -3.89 5.68 1.59
CA ASN A 296 -5.09 5.23 0.89
C ASN A 296 -6.36 5.97 1.38
N ILE A 297 -6.38 6.49 2.61
CA ILE A 297 -7.50 7.29 3.12
C ILE A 297 -7.62 8.60 2.33
N ASP A 298 -6.51 9.34 2.17
CA ASP A 298 -6.45 10.57 1.38
C ASP A 298 -6.74 10.31 -0.11
N ALA A 299 -6.25 9.18 -0.64
CA ALA A 299 -6.54 8.76 -2.01
C ALA A 299 -8.04 8.56 -2.26
N VAL A 300 -8.76 7.91 -1.33
CA VAL A 300 -10.22 7.76 -1.43
C VAL A 300 -10.91 9.12 -1.41
N ALA A 301 -10.43 10.08 -0.57
CA ALA A 301 -10.93 11.45 -0.54
C ALA A 301 -10.81 12.13 -1.90
N THR A 302 -9.59 12.14 -2.43
CA THR A 302 -9.25 12.74 -3.71
C THR A 302 -10.12 12.17 -4.84
N LEU A 303 -10.27 10.84 -4.89
CA LEU A 303 -11.11 10.17 -5.86
C LEU A 303 -12.60 10.52 -5.67
N ALA A 304 -13.07 10.49 -4.44
CA ALA A 304 -14.48 10.75 -4.12
C ALA A 304 -14.92 12.17 -4.48
N GLU A 305 -14.05 13.17 -4.30
CA GLU A 305 -14.26 14.55 -4.75
C GLU A 305 -14.24 14.63 -6.28
N ALA A 306 -13.24 14.02 -6.92
CA ALA A 306 -13.10 14.05 -8.38
C ALA A 306 -14.27 13.36 -9.11
N PHE A 307 -14.86 12.31 -8.52
CA PHE A 307 -16.03 11.63 -9.11
C PHE A 307 -17.30 12.49 -9.06
N ARG A 308 -17.33 13.53 -8.23
CA ARG A 308 -18.44 14.48 -8.05
C ARG A 308 -18.21 15.83 -8.72
N ALA A 309 -17.00 16.07 -9.22
CA ALA A 309 -16.72 17.26 -10.01
C ALA A 309 -17.48 17.20 -11.35
N GLU A 310 -18.08 18.35 -11.75
CA GLU A 310 -18.79 18.52 -13.04
C GLU A 310 -17.79 18.71 -14.21
#